data_176fbf795124de337606d31ae2ae5919
#
_entry.id   176fbf795124de337606d31ae2ae5919
#
_cell.length_a   1.000
_cell.length_b   1.000
_cell.length_c   1.000
_cell.angle_alpha   90.00
_cell.angle_beta   90.00
_cell.angle_gamma   90.00
#
_symmetry.space_group_name_H-M   'P 1'
#
loop_
_entity.id
_entity.type
_entity.pdbx_description
1 polymer ?
#
loop_
_entity_poly.entity_id
_entity_poly.type
_entity_poly.pdbx_seq_one_letter_code
_entity_poly.pdbx_strand_id
1 'polypeptide(L)'
;NNEFYDIEELPTLDRYKKHDIEVVVDRLIIKKTTEQENKDLLQRLADSVELSLQLSDGLLYTLEVDTNKKEIYSSNFSCPESGFTIDEIEPRIFSFNNPAGACDKCDGLGNAVAFDVNLVVPDENISLRDGAIAPWALNTSKLYVQTLQSLAKHYKFDIDSKFSDLSDDIKQRLLYGSGEEKIEIVYNDGTRVYRSNKAFEGVIPNLARRLKESESKWVKEELGRFQSDKDCEKCN
;
A
#
# COMPACT_ATOMS: atom_id res chain seq x y z
N ASN A 1 -15.09 13.38 0.34
CA ASN A 1 -15.35 14.65 -0.37
C ASN A 1 -15.73 15.80 0.59
N ASN A 2 -15.93 15.56 1.90
CA ASN A 2 -16.37 16.55 2.92
C ASN A 2 -17.63 17.35 2.48
N GLU A 3 -18.61 16.66 1.95
CA GLU A 3 -19.90 17.25 1.57
C GLU A 3 -20.91 17.02 2.69
N PHE A 4 -21.71 18.05 3.02
CA PHE A 4 -22.74 17.97 4.02
C PHE A 4 -24.08 17.65 3.36
N TYR A 5 -24.78 16.67 3.91
CA TYR A 5 -26.10 16.26 3.45
C TYR A 5 -27.11 16.38 4.58
N ASP A 6 -28.35 16.64 4.25
CA ASP A 6 -29.44 16.51 5.21
C ASP A 6 -29.72 15.02 5.47
N ILE A 7 -30.13 14.69 6.71
CA ILE A 7 -30.46 13.30 7.08
C ILE A 7 -31.59 12.73 6.20
N GLU A 8 -32.48 13.58 5.73
CA GLU A 8 -33.59 13.19 4.87
C GLU A 8 -33.17 13.00 3.40
N GLU A 9 -32.01 13.54 2.97
CA GLU A 9 -31.53 13.52 1.60
C GLU A 9 -30.14 12.85 1.46
N LEU A 10 -29.98 11.69 2.05
CA LEU A 10 -28.70 10.96 2.03
C LEU A 10 -28.41 10.39 0.64
N PRO A 11 -27.19 10.55 0.12
CA PRO A 11 -26.77 9.95 -1.15
C PRO A 11 -26.67 8.43 -1.03
N THR A 12 -26.91 7.74 -2.14
CA THR A 12 -26.65 6.30 -2.22
C THR A 12 -25.17 6.04 -2.28
N LEU A 13 -24.63 5.38 -1.27
CA LEU A 13 -23.22 5.04 -1.17
C LEU A 13 -22.89 3.76 -1.94
N ASP A 14 -21.73 3.73 -2.59
CA ASP A 14 -21.22 2.54 -3.28
C ASP A 14 -20.73 1.52 -2.25
N ARG A 15 -21.37 0.37 -2.15
CA ARG A 15 -21.06 -0.70 -1.19
C ARG A 15 -19.66 -1.31 -1.34
N TYR A 16 -18.99 -1.09 -2.46
CA TYR A 16 -17.65 -1.61 -2.73
C TYR A 16 -16.51 -0.64 -2.39
N LYS A 17 -16.86 0.58 -1.96
CA LYS A 17 -15.89 1.60 -1.53
C LYS A 17 -15.94 1.78 -0.02
N LYS A 18 -14.81 2.15 0.55
CA LYS A 18 -14.77 2.62 1.95
C LYS A 18 -15.31 4.04 2.01
N HIS A 19 -16.17 4.30 2.99
CA HIS A 19 -16.76 5.59 3.25
C HIS A 19 -16.53 5.97 4.71
N ASP A 20 -16.11 7.21 4.94
CA ASP A 20 -16.12 7.82 6.26
C ASP A 20 -17.41 8.61 6.40
N ILE A 21 -18.21 8.27 7.41
CA ILE A 21 -19.51 8.89 7.65
C ILE A 21 -19.45 9.56 9.02
N GLU A 22 -19.71 10.86 9.03
CA GLU A 22 -19.71 11.68 10.23
C GLU A 22 -21.08 12.32 10.42
N VAL A 23 -21.55 12.40 11.65
CA VAL A 23 -22.81 13.05 12.01
C VAL A 23 -22.51 14.40 12.65
N VAL A 24 -23.08 15.47 12.10
CA VAL A 24 -23.03 16.81 12.72
C VAL A 24 -24.10 16.89 13.78
N VAL A 25 -23.69 16.90 15.06
CA VAL A 25 -24.62 16.96 16.19
C VAL A 25 -25.08 18.38 16.45
N ASP A 26 -24.18 19.37 16.36
CA ASP A 26 -24.54 20.77 16.62
C ASP A 26 -23.63 21.72 15.80
N ARG A 27 -24.11 22.97 15.60
CA ARG A 27 -23.36 24.09 15.01
C ARG A 27 -23.41 25.27 15.94
N LEU A 28 -22.26 25.63 16.50
CA LEU A 28 -22.12 26.70 17.47
C LEU A 28 -21.41 27.90 16.85
N ILE A 29 -21.89 29.10 17.18
CA ILE A 29 -21.25 30.36 16.79
C ILE A 29 -20.65 30.98 18.04
N ILE A 30 -19.32 31.06 18.10
CA ILE A 30 -18.59 31.67 19.19
C ILE A 30 -18.48 33.18 18.94
N LYS A 31 -19.19 33.96 19.76
CA LYS A 31 -19.13 35.44 19.72
C LYS A 31 -18.56 35.95 21.03
N LYS A 32 -17.95 37.15 20.99
CA LYS A 32 -17.64 37.88 22.24
C LYS A 32 -18.94 38.46 22.80
N THR A 33 -19.46 37.79 23.84
CA THR A 33 -20.79 38.05 24.39
C THR A 33 -20.74 38.36 25.89
N THR A 34 -21.89 38.65 26.44
CA THR A 34 -22.06 38.86 27.89
C THR A 34 -21.84 37.58 28.71
N GLU A 35 -21.59 37.74 30.03
CA GLU A 35 -21.33 36.60 30.95
C GLU A 35 -22.48 35.58 30.99
N GLN A 36 -23.71 36.04 30.82
CA GLN A 36 -24.88 35.16 30.81
C GLN A 36 -25.00 34.35 29.55
N GLU A 37 -24.83 34.99 28.36
CA GLU A 37 -24.85 34.29 27.06
C GLU A 37 -23.72 33.27 26.94
N ASN A 38 -22.56 33.52 27.60
CA ASN A 38 -21.48 32.55 27.69
C ASN A 38 -21.87 31.31 28.51
N LYS A 39 -22.65 31.47 29.59
CA LYS A 39 -23.12 30.31 30.36
C LYS A 39 -24.09 29.45 29.57
N ASP A 40 -25.02 30.06 28.85
CA ASP A 40 -25.99 29.34 28.04
C ASP A 40 -25.27 28.61 26.88
N LEU A 41 -24.28 29.24 26.28
CA LEU A 41 -23.45 28.61 25.21
C LEU A 41 -22.63 27.43 25.76
N LEU A 42 -22.03 27.58 26.94
CA LEU A 42 -21.28 26.49 27.60
C LEU A 42 -22.18 25.32 27.98
N GLN A 43 -23.38 25.57 28.44
CA GLN A 43 -24.34 24.51 28.74
C GLN A 43 -24.70 23.75 27.44
N ARG A 44 -25.07 24.46 26.37
CA ARG A 44 -25.36 23.86 25.08
C ARG A 44 -24.18 23.08 24.51
N LEU A 45 -22.96 23.60 24.65
CA LEU A 45 -21.75 22.90 24.25
C LEU A 45 -21.57 21.59 25.03
N ALA A 46 -21.77 21.62 26.36
CA ALA A 46 -21.67 20.44 27.20
C ALA A 46 -22.67 19.35 26.77
N ASP A 47 -23.94 19.74 26.57
CA ASP A 47 -25.00 18.82 26.10
C ASP A 47 -24.65 18.22 24.74
N SER A 48 -24.14 19.03 23.80
CA SER A 48 -23.76 18.58 22.46
C SER A 48 -22.54 17.64 22.49
N VAL A 49 -21.55 17.91 23.37
CA VAL A 49 -20.39 17.04 23.56
C VAL A 49 -20.82 15.71 24.17
N GLU A 50 -21.66 15.72 25.20
CA GLU A 50 -22.17 14.50 25.84
C GLU A 50 -22.94 13.64 24.83
N LEU A 51 -23.84 14.23 24.05
CA LEU A 51 -24.57 13.53 23.00
C LEU A 51 -23.63 12.96 21.93
N SER A 52 -22.64 13.72 21.50
CA SER A 52 -21.66 13.26 20.51
C SER A 52 -20.87 12.07 21.00
N LEU A 53 -20.39 12.10 22.25
CA LEU A 53 -19.65 10.98 22.85
C LEU A 53 -20.51 9.73 23.02
N GLN A 54 -21.79 9.89 23.34
CA GLN A 54 -22.73 8.76 23.44
C GLN A 54 -23.02 8.11 22.08
N LEU A 55 -23.18 8.92 21.02
CA LEU A 55 -23.49 8.42 19.67
C LEU A 55 -22.30 7.71 18.99
N SER A 56 -21.08 8.07 19.36
CA SER A 56 -19.85 7.63 18.69
C SER A 56 -18.95 6.75 19.55
N ASP A 57 -19.47 6.23 20.67
CA ASP A 57 -18.70 5.41 21.61
C ASP A 57 -17.43 6.09 22.13
N GLY A 58 -17.57 7.39 22.42
CA GLY A 58 -16.53 8.17 23.09
C GLY A 58 -15.59 8.95 22.16
N LEU A 59 -15.88 9.07 20.87
CA LEU A 59 -15.08 9.85 19.92
C LEU A 59 -15.86 11.03 19.35
N LEU A 60 -15.30 12.24 19.35
CA LEU A 60 -15.89 13.39 18.68
C LEU A 60 -14.86 14.24 17.95
N TYR A 61 -15.34 15.03 16.99
CA TYR A 61 -14.54 15.98 16.26
C TYR A 61 -15.15 17.38 16.40
N THR A 62 -14.29 18.39 16.47
CA THR A 62 -14.68 19.76 16.20
C THR A 62 -14.16 20.18 14.84
N LEU A 63 -14.98 20.88 14.08
CA LEU A 63 -14.60 21.42 12.78
C LEU A 63 -14.79 22.95 12.82
N GLU A 64 -13.70 23.69 12.69
CA GLU A 64 -13.74 25.13 12.50
C GLU A 64 -14.07 25.43 11.04
N VAL A 65 -15.28 25.96 10.80
CA VAL A 65 -15.81 26.11 9.43
C VAL A 65 -14.97 27.07 8.57
N ASP A 66 -14.43 28.13 9.16
CA ASP A 66 -13.68 29.17 8.43
C ASP A 66 -12.29 28.68 7.99
N THR A 67 -11.62 27.88 8.81
CA THR A 67 -10.25 27.40 8.55
C THR A 67 -10.21 25.95 8.06
N ASN A 68 -11.34 25.27 8.11
CA ASN A 68 -11.48 23.82 7.87
C ASN A 68 -10.55 22.97 8.78
N LYS A 69 -10.19 23.52 9.95
CA LYS A 69 -9.37 22.82 10.93
C LYS A 69 -10.23 21.84 11.70
N LYS A 70 -9.82 20.59 11.70
CA LYS A 70 -10.48 19.49 12.40
C LYS A 70 -9.64 19.08 13.61
N GLU A 71 -10.24 19.01 14.78
CA GLU A 71 -9.61 18.53 16.01
C GLU A 71 -10.38 17.34 16.56
N ILE A 72 -9.65 16.33 17.04
CA ILE A 72 -10.19 15.08 17.56
C ILE A 72 -10.18 15.13 19.07
N TYR A 73 -11.29 14.72 19.68
CA TYR A 73 -11.43 14.54 21.11
C TYR A 73 -11.95 13.15 21.39
N SER A 74 -11.46 12.51 22.44
CA SER A 74 -11.93 11.20 22.86
C SER A 74 -12.05 11.15 24.38
N SER A 75 -13.11 10.52 24.84
CA SER A 75 -13.25 10.15 26.27
C SER A 75 -12.41 8.91 26.60
N ASN A 76 -11.95 8.19 25.58
CA ASN A 76 -11.08 7.03 25.67
C ASN A 76 -9.61 7.47 25.52
N PHE A 77 -8.69 6.53 25.30
CA PHE A 77 -7.27 6.83 25.17
C PHE A 77 -6.94 7.34 23.77
N SER A 78 -6.82 8.66 23.62
CA SER A 78 -6.37 9.27 22.36
C SER A 78 -5.14 10.16 22.57
N CYS A 79 -4.26 10.17 21.58
CA CYS A 79 -3.13 11.09 21.52
C CYS A 79 -3.50 12.30 20.68
N PRO A 80 -3.60 13.52 21.26
CA PRO A 80 -4.01 14.71 20.51
C PRO A 80 -2.99 15.14 19.44
N GLU A 81 -1.71 14.75 19.58
CA GLU A 81 -0.65 15.10 18.62
C GLU A 81 -0.64 14.19 17.39
N SER A 82 -0.81 12.87 17.58
CA SER A 82 -0.74 11.88 16.49
C SER A 82 -2.11 11.52 15.92
N GLY A 83 -3.21 11.89 16.59
CA GLY A 83 -4.57 11.45 16.24
C GLY A 83 -4.81 9.96 16.51
N PHE A 84 -3.83 9.27 17.10
CA PHE A 84 -3.95 7.85 17.43
C PHE A 84 -4.94 7.65 18.58
N THR A 85 -5.96 6.86 18.37
CA THR A 85 -6.99 6.53 19.34
C THR A 85 -7.01 5.03 19.58
N ILE A 86 -7.06 4.62 20.84
CA ILE A 86 -7.28 3.24 21.25
C ILE A 86 -8.70 3.16 21.80
N ASP A 87 -9.57 2.38 21.17
CA ASP A 87 -10.98 2.25 21.56
C ASP A 87 -11.11 1.70 22.99
N GLU A 88 -10.36 0.65 23.29
CA GLU A 88 -10.30 0.04 24.62
C GLU A 88 -8.95 -0.64 24.84
N ILE A 89 -8.34 -0.46 26.04
CA ILE A 89 -7.10 -1.17 26.39
C ILE A 89 -7.47 -2.55 26.93
N GLU A 90 -7.53 -3.53 26.04
CA GLU A 90 -7.74 -4.91 26.39
C GLU A 90 -6.47 -5.76 26.19
N PRO A 91 -6.31 -6.88 26.91
CA PRO A 91 -5.16 -7.77 26.73
C PRO A 91 -4.94 -8.23 25.27
N ARG A 92 -6.00 -8.32 24.47
CA ARG A 92 -5.96 -8.75 23.08
C ARG A 92 -5.15 -7.81 22.16
N ILE A 93 -5.10 -6.51 22.45
CA ILE A 93 -4.33 -5.54 21.65
C ILE A 93 -2.81 -5.67 21.86
N PHE A 94 -2.39 -6.32 22.92
CA PHE A 94 -0.98 -6.62 23.20
C PHE A 94 -0.55 -8.00 22.71
N SER A 95 -1.46 -8.76 22.11
CA SER A 95 -1.20 -10.09 21.63
C SER A 95 -0.91 -10.08 20.12
N PHE A 96 0.30 -10.45 19.74
CA PHE A 96 0.66 -10.63 18.33
C PHE A 96 -0.10 -11.78 17.65
N ASN A 97 -0.73 -12.66 18.42
CA ASN A 97 -1.56 -13.78 17.93
C ASN A 97 -3.06 -13.44 17.89
N ASN A 98 -3.42 -12.18 18.01
CA ASN A 98 -4.80 -11.72 17.91
C ASN A 98 -4.87 -10.61 16.83
N PRO A 99 -5.86 -10.62 15.92
CA PRO A 99 -5.97 -9.61 14.87
C PRO A 99 -5.98 -8.16 15.36
N ALA A 100 -6.44 -7.92 16.59
CA ALA A 100 -6.46 -6.58 17.19
C ALA A 100 -5.06 -6.07 17.58
N GLY A 101 -4.10 -6.96 17.86
CA GLY A 101 -2.73 -6.61 18.25
C GLY A 101 -1.67 -7.09 17.29
N ALA A 102 -2.03 -7.90 16.31
CA ALA A 102 -1.11 -8.40 15.30
C ALA A 102 -0.72 -7.29 14.31
N CYS A 103 0.50 -7.35 13.83
CA CYS A 103 0.94 -6.50 12.72
C CYS A 103 0.13 -6.85 11.46
N ASP A 104 -0.51 -5.88 10.85
CA ASP A 104 -1.33 -6.04 9.63
C ASP A 104 -0.53 -6.43 8.36
N LYS A 105 0.82 -6.34 8.41
CA LYS A 105 1.70 -6.75 7.30
C LYS A 105 2.13 -8.20 7.41
N CYS A 106 2.34 -8.72 8.62
CA CYS A 106 2.83 -10.09 8.83
C CYS A 106 1.90 -10.95 9.71
N ASP A 107 0.71 -10.46 10.03
CA ASP A 107 -0.28 -11.13 10.90
C ASP A 107 0.32 -11.63 12.23
N GLY A 108 1.30 -10.85 12.77
CA GLY A 108 1.97 -11.16 14.02
C GLY A 108 3.12 -12.17 13.92
N LEU A 109 3.47 -12.65 12.73
CA LEU A 109 4.53 -13.64 12.54
C LEU A 109 5.94 -13.06 12.68
N GLY A 110 6.10 -11.73 12.63
CA GLY A 110 7.40 -11.05 12.70
C GLY A 110 8.23 -11.14 11.42
N ASN A 111 7.85 -12.01 10.50
CA ASN A 111 8.47 -12.20 9.20
C ASN A 111 7.45 -12.16 8.06
N ALA A 112 7.91 -11.93 6.87
CA ALA A 112 7.11 -11.98 5.65
C ALA A 112 7.90 -12.73 4.57
N VAL A 113 7.21 -13.60 3.85
CA VAL A 113 7.80 -14.29 2.70
C VAL A 113 7.88 -13.31 1.53
N ALA A 114 9.08 -13.04 1.05
CA ALA A 114 9.34 -12.14 -0.06
C ALA A 114 10.31 -12.74 -1.07
N PHE A 115 10.24 -12.29 -2.33
CA PHE A 115 11.23 -12.68 -3.32
C PHE A 115 12.60 -12.14 -2.94
N ASP A 116 13.58 -13.03 -2.92
CA ASP A 116 14.95 -12.73 -2.55
C ASP A 116 15.81 -12.50 -3.81
N VAL A 117 16.46 -11.33 -3.87
CA VAL A 117 17.32 -10.99 -5.00
C VAL A 117 18.44 -12.03 -5.20
N ASN A 118 19.00 -12.55 -4.11
CA ASN A 118 20.07 -13.55 -4.19
C ASN A 118 19.58 -14.91 -4.73
N LEU A 119 18.29 -15.22 -4.54
CA LEU A 119 17.69 -16.41 -5.14
C LEU A 119 17.25 -16.16 -6.57
N VAL A 120 16.84 -14.93 -6.90
CA VAL A 120 16.44 -14.53 -8.26
C VAL A 120 17.68 -14.40 -9.17
N VAL A 121 18.79 -13.91 -8.65
CA VAL A 121 20.09 -13.78 -9.34
C VAL A 121 21.15 -14.52 -8.51
N PRO A 122 21.21 -15.85 -8.57
CA PRO A 122 22.10 -16.63 -7.71
C PRO A 122 23.58 -16.53 -8.10
N ASP A 123 23.88 -16.18 -9.35
CA ASP A 123 25.24 -15.96 -9.83
C ASP A 123 25.30 -14.67 -10.66
N GLU A 124 25.91 -13.65 -10.10
CA GLU A 124 26.11 -12.37 -10.78
C GLU A 124 27.25 -12.40 -11.82
N ASN A 125 28.04 -13.47 -11.90
CA ASN A 125 29.16 -13.59 -12.84
C ASN A 125 28.73 -14.09 -14.22
N ILE A 126 27.49 -14.51 -14.39
CA ILE A 126 26.93 -14.88 -15.69
C ILE A 126 26.14 -13.74 -16.31
N SER A 127 25.93 -13.82 -17.63
CA SER A 127 25.21 -12.79 -18.37
C SER A 127 23.70 -12.97 -18.27
N LEU A 128 22.95 -11.90 -18.59
CA LEU A 128 21.49 -11.98 -18.70
C LEU A 128 21.07 -12.99 -19.80
N ARG A 129 21.85 -13.11 -20.87
CA ARG A 129 21.62 -14.09 -21.92
C ARG A 129 21.83 -15.52 -21.44
N ASP A 130 22.82 -15.76 -20.60
CA ASP A 130 23.14 -17.08 -20.05
C ASP A 130 22.29 -17.45 -18.85
N GLY A 131 21.36 -16.56 -18.46
CA GLY A 131 20.34 -16.86 -17.45
C GLY A 131 20.65 -16.34 -16.05
N ALA A 132 21.35 -15.22 -15.90
CA ALA A 132 21.59 -14.60 -14.59
C ALA A 132 20.29 -14.43 -13.79
N ILE A 133 19.16 -14.16 -14.45
CA ILE A 133 17.83 -14.14 -13.83
C ILE A 133 17.24 -15.56 -13.87
N ALA A 134 17.49 -16.34 -12.83
CA ALA A 134 17.15 -17.74 -12.76
C ALA A 134 15.66 -18.06 -13.04
N PRO A 135 14.66 -17.32 -12.52
CA PRO A 135 13.25 -17.59 -12.83
C PRO A 135 12.89 -17.44 -14.30
N TRP A 136 13.66 -16.68 -15.07
CA TRP A 136 13.46 -16.48 -16.49
C TRP A 136 14.29 -17.45 -17.35
N ALA A 137 15.44 -17.89 -16.84
CA ALA A 137 16.29 -18.88 -17.49
C ALA A 137 15.61 -20.25 -17.61
N LEU A 138 14.82 -20.64 -16.61
CA LEU A 138 14.05 -21.89 -16.60
C LEU A 138 12.91 -21.91 -17.66
N ASN A 139 12.49 -20.75 -18.09
CA ASN A 139 11.47 -20.63 -19.14
C ASN A 139 12.15 -20.40 -20.49
N THR A 140 12.10 -21.37 -21.36
CA THR A 140 12.55 -21.29 -22.79
C THR A 140 11.73 -20.28 -23.61
N SER A 141 10.94 -19.42 -22.96
CA SER A 141 10.10 -18.44 -23.63
C SER A 141 10.95 -17.34 -24.28
N LYS A 142 10.86 -17.24 -25.58
CA LYS A 142 11.46 -16.15 -26.37
C LYS A 142 11.07 -14.76 -25.87
N LEU A 143 9.93 -14.66 -25.16
CA LEU A 143 9.41 -13.40 -24.65
C LEU A 143 10.39 -12.74 -23.66
N TYR A 144 10.96 -13.49 -22.73
CA TYR A 144 11.86 -12.92 -21.71
C TYR A 144 13.16 -12.42 -22.34
N VAL A 145 13.75 -13.21 -23.24
CA VAL A 145 14.97 -12.82 -23.97
C VAL A 145 14.73 -11.56 -24.79
N GLN A 146 13.63 -11.47 -25.52
CA GLN A 146 13.29 -10.30 -26.32
C GLN A 146 12.92 -9.08 -25.47
N THR A 147 12.34 -9.29 -24.28
CA THR A 147 12.12 -8.22 -23.32
C THR A 147 13.45 -7.65 -22.83
N LEU A 148 14.40 -8.52 -22.44
CA LEU A 148 15.76 -8.11 -22.03
C LEU A 148 16.48 -7.38 -23.16
N GLN A 149 16.38 -7.83 -24.40
CA GLN A 149 16.94 -7.14 -25.58
C GLN A 149 16.34 -5.74 -25.77
N SER A 150 15.03 -5.60 -25.57
CA SER A 150 14.35 -4.30 -25.67
C SER A 150 14.81 -3.33 -24.57
N LEU A 151 14.98 -3.83 -23.34
CA LEU A 151 15.51 -3.07 -22.20
C LEU A 151 16.97 -2.68 -22.46
N ALA A 152 17.80 -3.60 -22.93
CA ALA A 152 19.20 -3.37 -23.27
C ALA A 152 19.36 -2.26 -24.32
N LYS A 153 18.50 -2.29 -25.36
CA LYS A 153 18.49 -1.24 -26.38
C LYS A 153 18.10 0.12 -25.80
N HIS A 154 17.10 0.14 -24.94
CA HIS A 154 16.57 1.38 -24.35
C HIS A 154 17.59 2.01 -23.37
N TYR A 155 18.12 1.23 -22.45
CA TYR A 155 19.05 1.68 -21.41
C TYR A 155 20.52 1.60 -21.83
N LYS A 156 20.82 1.15 -23.06
CA LYS A 156 22.17 1.09 -23.65
C LYS A 156 23.15 0.24 -22.83
N PHE A 157 22.74 -0.93 -22.39
CA PHE A 157 23.62 -1.93 -21.80
C PHE A 157 23.70 -3.19 -22.68
N ASP A 158 24.72 -4.02 -22.44
CA ASP A 158 24.90 -5.27 -23.16
C ASP A 158 24.37 -6.45 -22.35
N ILE A 159 23.48 -7.27 -22.94
CA ILE A 159 22.91 -8.46 -22.31
C ILE A 159 23.91 -9.61 -22.18
N ASP A 160 25.04 -9.53 -22.90
CA ASP A 160 26.12 -10.51 -22.87
C ASP A 160 27.16 -10.17 -21.79
N SER A 161 27.10 -8.97 -21.17
CA SER A 161 27.91 -8.60 -20.01
C SER A 161 27.43 -9.35 -18.78
N LYS A 162 28.35 -9.57 -17.83
CA LYS A 162 28.01 -10.14 -16.51
C LYS A 162 27.01 -9.25 -15.79
N PHE A 163 26.11 -9.85 -15.03
CA PHE A 163 25.16 -9.10 -14.21
C PHE A 163 25.88 -8.17 -13.22
N SER A 164 27.02 -8.63 -12.65
CA SER A 164 27.87 -7.82 -11.76
C SER A 164 28.34 -6.51 -12.40
N ASP A 165 28.61 -6.51 -13.70
CA ASP A 165 29.17 -5.37 -14.43
C ASP A 165 28.13 -4.31 -14.82
N LEU A 166 26.85 -4.63 -14.64
CA LEU A 166 25.75 -3.67 -14.85
C LEU A 166 25.75 -2.61 -13.74
N SER A 167 25.41 -1.38 -14.09
CA SER A 167 25.24 -0.32 -13.09
C SER A 167 24.07 -0.62 -12.14
N ASP A 168 24.16 -0.10 -10.92
CA ASP A 168 23.11 -0.29 -9.90
C ASP A 168 21.73 0.22 -10.37
N ASP A 169 21.69 1.30 -11.14
CA ASP A 169 20.45 1.81 -11.74
C ASP A 169 19.82 0.79 -12.70
N ILE A 170 20.63 0.16 -13.56
CA ILE A 170 20.16 -0.88 -14.47
C ILE A 170 19.68 -2.11 -13.70
N LYS A 171 20.43 -2.56 -12.69
CA LYS A 171 20.05 -3.67 -11.81
C LYS A 171 18.71 -3.39 -11.12
N GLN A 172 18.53 -2.20 -10.57
CA GLN A 172 17.28 -1.77 -9.94
C GLN A 172 16.11 -1.77 -10.93
N ARG A 173 16.30 -1.22 -12.12
CA ARG A 173 15.26 -1.22 -13.17
C ARG A 173 14.90 -2.62 -13.64
N LEU A 174 15.87 -3.50 -13.80
CA LEU A 174 15.63 -4.91 -14.16
C LEU A 174 14.85 -5.63 -13.07
N LEU A 175 15.23 -5.46 -11.80
CA LEU A 175 14.61 -6.17 -10.68
C LEU A 175 13.24 -5.59 -10.30
N TYR A 176 13.10 -4.27 -10.25
CA TYR A 176 11.91 -3.61 -9.68
C TYR A 176 11.08 -2.81 -10.68
N GLY A 177 11.56 -2.66 -11.92
CA GLY A 177 10.80 -2.03 -13.00
C GLY A 177 11.24 -0.61 -13.34
N SER A 178 10.63 -0.07 -14.41
CA SER A 178 10.93 1.27 -14.94
C SER A 178 10.11 2.40 -14.30
N GLY A 179 9.30 2.11 -13.28
CA GLY A 179 8.36 3.07 -12.72
C GLY A 179 7.32 3.51 -13.76
N GLU A 180 7.19 4.81 -14.00
CA GLU A 180 6.27 5.36 -15.00
C GLU A 180 6.89 5.45 -16.41
N GLU A 181 8.19 5.21 -16.54
CA GLU A 181 8.90 5.28 -17.82
C GLU A 181 8.43 4.19 -18.78
N LYS A 182 7.91 4.61 -19.93
CA LYS A 182 7.42 3.71 -20.98
C LYS A 182 8.56 3.27 -21.89
N ILE A 183 8.65 1.98 -22.12
CA ILE A 183 9.69 1.35 -22.94
C ILE A 183 9.05 0.62 -24.11
N GLU A 184 9.60 0.77 -25.29
CA GLU A 184 9.17 0.00 -26.45
C GLU A 184 9.68 -1.45 -26.32
N ILE A 185 8.77 -2.36 -25.97
CA ILE A 185 9.04 -3.79 -25.92
C ILE A 185 8.63 -4.40 -27.27
N VAL A 186 9.58 -5.05 -27.92
CA VAL A 186 9.37 -5.70 -29.21
C VAL A 186 9.35 -7.21 -29.02
N TYR A 187 8.27 -7.84 -29.43
CA TYR A 187 8.12 -9.30 -29.42
C TYR A 187 7.89 -9.83 -30.83
N ASN A 188 8.72 -10.81 -31.23
CA ASN A 188 8.61 -11.49 -32.53
C ASN A 188 8.35 -12.98 -32.29
N ASP A 189 7.16 -13.46 -32.68
CA ASP A 189 6.77 -14.86 -32.53
C ASP A 189 7.31 -15.76 -33.71
N GLY A 190 7.98 -15.15 -34.68
CA GLY A 190 8.46 -15.78 -35.91
C GLY A 190 7.58 -15.52 -37.13
N THR A 191 6.33 -15.10 -36.96
CA THR A 191 5.38 -14.76 -38.01
C THR A 191 4.98 -13.29 -37.97
N ARG A 192 4.88 -12.71 -36.78
CA ARG A 192 4.46 -11.33 -36.57
C ARG A 192 5.35 -10.63 -35.54
N VAL A 193 5.52 -9.33 -35.72
CA VAL A 193 6.22 -8.46 -34.79
C VAL A 193 5.20 -7.61 -34.03
N TYR A 194 5.15 -7.78 -32.74
CA TYR A 194 4.32 -7.00 -31.83
C TYR A 194 5.18 -5.93 -31.16
N ARG A 195 4.68 -4.71 -31.12
CA ARG A 195 5.34 -3.59 -30.44
C ARG A 195 4.39 -3.06 -29.37
N SER A 196 4.87 -2.92 -28.15
CA SER A 196 4.11 -2.39 -27.04
C SER A 196 4.94 -1.32 -26.32
N ASN A 197 4.38 -0.13 -26.17
CA ASN A 197 5.00 0.96 -25.42
C ASN A 197 4.36 1.04 -24.04
N LYS A 198 4.98 0.44 -23.05
CA LYS A 198 4.48 0.36 -21.66
C LYS A 198 5.61 0.40 -20.65
N ALA A 199 5.29 0.75 -19.41
CA ALA A 199 6.22 0.61 -18.32
C ALA A 199 6.62 -0.86 -18.14
N PHE A 200 7.90 -1.09 -17.86
CA PHE A 200 8.39 -2.42 -17.53
C PHE A 200 8.12 -2.70 -16.05
N GLU A 201 7.44 -3.78 -15.78
CA GLU A 201 6.98 -4.14 -14.44
C GLU A 201 8.15 -4.47 -13.46
N GLY A 202 9.26 -5.01 -13.99
CA GLY A 202 10.34 -5.57 -13.19
C GLY A 202 10.19 -7.07 -12.95
N VAL A 203 11.32 -7.73 -12.67
CA VAL A 203 11.34 -9.19 -12.44
C VAL A 203 10.59 -9.54 -11.16
N ILE A 204 10.92 -8.91 -10.03
CA ILE A 204 10.34 -9.22 -8.72
C ILE A 204 8.83 -8.94 -8.68
N PRO A 205 8.33 -7.77 -9.10
CA PRO A 205 6.89 -7.54 -9.19
C PRO A 205 6.18 -8.51 -10.14
N ASN A 206 6.81 -8.87 -11.27
CA ASN A 206 6.25 -9.86 -12.19
C ASN A 206 6.10 -11.24 -11.53
N LEU A 207 7.11 -11.70 -10.78
CA LEU A 207 7.04 -12.96 -10.05
C LEU A 207 5.96 -12.92 -8.98
N ALA A 208 5.87 -11.82 -8.23
CA ALA A 208 4.86 -11.62 -7.18
C ALA A 208 3.43 -11.67 -7.76
N ARG A 209 3.19 -10.95 -8.87
CA ARG A 209 1.90 -10.98 -9.56
C ARG A 209 1.57 -12.39 -10.07
N ARG A 210 2.51 -13.07 -10.72
CA ARG A 210 2.32 -14.43 -11.24
C ARG A 210 2.02 -15.43 -10.12
N LEU A 211 2.68 -15.31 -8.98
CA LEU A 211 2.42 -16.14 -7.80
C LEU A 211 0.99 -15.95 -7.29
N LYS A 212 0.53 -14.69 -7.25
CA LYS A 212 -0.82 -14.33 -6.79
C LYS A 212 -1.92 -14.77 -7.76
N GLU A 213 -1.70 -14.57 -9.07
CA GLU A 213 -2.70 -14.84 -10.12
C GLU A 213 -2.78 -16.32 -10.53
N SER A 214 -1.71 -17.09 -10.30
CA SER A 214 -1.69 -18.50 -10.71
C SER A 214 -2.52 -19.39 -9.78
N GLU A 215 -3.39 -20.20 -10.36
CA GLU A 215 -4.09 -21.26 -9.63
C GLU A 215 -3.28 -22.59 -9.66
N SER A 216 -2.26 -22.68 -10.50
CA SER A 216 -1.45 -23.89 -10.65
C SER A 216 -0.53 -24.08 -9.45
N LYS A 217 -0.70 -25.21 -8.76
CA LYS A 217 0.16 -25.62 -7.63
C LYS A 217 1.64 -25.73 -8.04
N TRP A 218 1.91 -26.27 -9.22
CA TRP A 218 3.26 -26.37 -9.76
C TRP A 218 3.93 -25.02 -9.95
N VAL A 219 3.21 -24.02 -10.50
CA VAL A 219 3.73 -22.66 -10.66
C VAL A 219 4.03 -22.01 -9.31
N LYS A 220 3.15 -22.21 -8.33
CA LYS A 220 3.36 -21.68 -6.96
C LYS A 220 4.58 -22.31 -6.29
N GLU A 221 4.76 -23.61 -6.41
CA GLU A 221 5.93 -24.32 -5.88
C GLU A 221 7.22 -23.87 -6.56
N GLU A 222 7.20 -23.72 -7.88
CA GLU A 222 8.36 -23.28 -8.66
C GLU A 222 8.77 -21.84 -8.32
N LEU A 223 7.80 -20.91 -8.26
CA LEU A 223 8.07 -19.53 -7.90
C LEU A 223 8.44 -19.38 -6.41
N GLY A 224 7.91 -20.22 -5.54
CA GLY A 224 8.23 -20.26 -4.12
C GLY A 224 9.71 -20.52 -3.82
N ARG A 225 10.44 -21.19 -4.73
CA ARG A 225 11.89 -21.43 -4.59
C ARG A 225 12.73 -20.16 -4.59
N PHE A 226 12.18 -19.05 -5.12
CA PHE A 226 12.83 -17.75 -5.18
C PHE A 226 12.42 -16.82 -4.05
N GLN A 227 11.71 -17.36 -3.04
CA GLN A 227 11.28 -16.63 -1.86
C GLN A 227 12.11 -17.03 -0.65
N SER A 228 12.33 -16.08 0.25
CA SER A 228 12.90 -16.30 1.58
C SER A 228 12.08 -15.56 2.63
N ASP A 229 12.21 -16.00 3.88
CA ASP A 229 11.69 -15.29 5.03
C ASP A 229 12.53 -14.02 5.25
N LYS A 230 11.89 -12.89 5.31
CA LYS A 230 12.50 -11.60 5.68
C LYS A 230 11.81 -11.05 6.92
N ASP A 231 12.59 -10.40 7.76
CA ASP A 231 12.02 -9.69 8.90
C ASP A 231 10.97 -8.67 8.45
N CYS A 232 9.90 -8.57 9.19
CA CYS A 232 8.83 -7.65 8.84
C CYS A 232 9.28 -6.21 9.06
N GLU A 233 9.36 -5.43 8.00
CA GLU A 233 9.81 -4.03 8.04
C GLU A 233 8.89 -3.12 8.87
N LYS A 234 7.67 -3.55 9.22
CA LYS A 234 6.70 -2.74 9.95
C LYS A 234 6.77 -2.96 11.46
N CYS A 235 7.14 -4.14 11.92
CA CYS A 235 7.17 -4.48 13.34
C CYS A 235 8.57 -4.78 13.90
N ASN A 236 9.61 -4.55 13.11
CA ASN A 236 11.03 -4.57 13.51
C ASN A 236 11.58 -3.16 13.53
#